data_97d681e9795d80d9f882e21915c1211f
#
_entry.id   97d681e9795d80d9f882e21915c1211f
#
_cell.length_a   1.000
_cell.length_b   1.000
_cell.length_c   1.000
_cell.angle_alpha   90.00
_cell.angle_beta   90.00
_cell.angle_gamma   90.00
#
_symmetry.space_group_name_H-M   'P 1'
#
loop_
_entity.id
_entity.type
_entity.pdbx_description
1 polymer ?
#
loop_
_entity_poly.entity_id
_entity_poly.type
_entity_poly.pdbx_seq_one_letter_code
_entity_poly.pdbx_strand_id
1 'polypeptide(L)'
;ALSGVGGDELFGGYPSFREIPRLVNTVGSIPGAAMIGRGVRAVSAPVVKHMTSPKYAGVLEYGTETAGAYLLRRGLYMPWELPDVLDPDLVREGWRALQPLVHLRRTARDLQDDHLRVTALESAWYMRNQLLRDTDWASMAHSLEVRTPLVDWTLLQNVAPLIRHHHLTKDDMARTPSVGLPETLLTRPKSGFTIPVRDWLLADRPDLSEARGYRGWARYIYDQFS
;
A
#
# COMPACT_ATOMS: atom_id res chain seq x y z
N ALA A 1 -4.70 5.02 -24.69
CA ALA A 1 -5.62 5.46 -23.63
C ALA A 1 -4.91 6.38 -22.63
N LEU A 2 -5.70 7.07 -21.78
CA LEU A 2 -5.17 7.89 -20.68
C LEU A 2 -5.63 7.31 -19.35
N SER A 3 -4.74 7.27 -18.36
CA SER A 3 -5.01 6.81 -17.00
C SER A 3 -4.72 7.89 -15.97
N GLY A 4 -5.52 7.94 -14.90
CA GLY A 4 -5.32 8.82 -13.75
C GLY A 4 -4.35 8.27 -12.69
N VAL A 5 -3.59 7.20 -12.98
CA VAL A 5 -2.54 6.70 -12.07
C VAL A 5 -1.56 7.83 -11.76
N GLY A 6 -1.12 7.91 -10.52
CA GLY A 6 -0.28 9.00 -9.99
C GLY A 6 -1.07 10.07 -9.23
N GLY A 7 -2.36 10.23 -9.53
CA GLY A 7 -3.18 11.25 -8.86
C GLY A 7 -3.45 10.96 -7.38
N ASP A 8 -3.65 9.70 -7.01
CA ASP A 8 -3.83 9.32 -5.60
C ASP A 8 -2.54 9.48 -4.81
N GLU A 9 -1.40 9.21 -5.43
CA GLU A 9 -0.08 9.33 -4.84
C GLU A 9 0.32 10.79 -4.60
N LEU A 10 0.05 11.66 -5.57
CA LEU A 10 0.37 13.08 -5.47
C LEU A 10 -0.57 13.83 -4.52
N PHE A 11 -1.87 13.58 -4.60
CA PHE A 11 -2.90 14.39 -3.94
C PHE A 11 -3.58 13.68 -2.76
N GLY A 12 -2.96 12.66 -2.20
CA GLY A 12 -3.41 12.03 -0.96
C GLY A 12 -4.74 11.28 -1.04
N GLY A 13 -5.00 10.61 -2.18
CA GLY A 13 -6.27 9.94 -2.42
C GLY A 13 -6.49 8.63 -1.65
N TYR A 14 -5.45 8.04 -1.07
CA TYR A 14 -5.57 6.79 -0.31
C TYR A 14 -5.80 7.01 1.18
N PRO A 15 -6.49 6.08 1.88
CA PRO A 15 -6.60 6.12 3.33
C PRO A 15 -5.24 6.13 4.05
N SER A 16 -4.19 5.55 3.44
CA SER A 16 -2.82 5.52 3.98
C SER A 16 -2.27 6.89 4.35
N PHE A 17 -2.66 7.95 3.63
CA PHE A 17 -2.25 9.34 3.93
C PHE A 17 -2.75 9.86 5.27
N ARG A 18 -3.82 9.28 5.81
CA ARG A 18 -4.37 9.62 7.13
C ARG A 18 -4.05 8.55 8.17
N GLU A 19 -4.13 7.28 7.78
CA GLU A 19 -3.97 6.15 8.71
C GLU A 19 -2.53 5.99 9.18
N ILE A 20 -1.54 6.14 8.27
CA ILE A 20 -0.12 5.96 8.61
C ILE A 20 0.36 7.05 9.59
N PRO A 21 0.20 8.37 9.31
CA PRO A 21 0.58 9.40 10.27
C PRO A 21 -0.12 9.26 11.63
N ARG A 22 -1.44 8.97 11.63
CA ARG A 22 -2.18 8.76 12.87
C ARG A 22 -1.63 7.59 13.67
N LEU A 23 -1.34 6.48 13.04
CA LEU A 23 -0.77 5.30 13.69
C LEU A 23 0.60 5.62 14.30
N VAL A 24 1.48 6.26 13.53
CA VAL A 24 2.82 6.64 13.99
C VAL A 24 2.74 7.62 15.15
N ASN A 25 1.90 8.63 15.08
CA ASN A 25 1.72 9.61 16.15
C ASN A 25 1.15 8.98 17.42
N THR A 26 0.23 8.00 17.29
CA THR A 26 -0.38 7.34 18.44
C THR A 26 0.55 6.32 19.08
N VAL A 27 1.13 5.42 18.27
CA VAL A 27 1.95 4.32 18.77
C VAL A 27 3.38 4.77 19.05
N GLY A 28 3.94 5.66 18.21
CA GLY A 28 5.29 6.18 18.37
C GLY A 28 5.48 7.05 19.63
N SER A 29 4.38 7.63 20.17
CA SER A 29 4.42 8.36 21.44
C SER A 29 4.54 7.45 22.68
N ILE A 30 4.37 6.15 22.53
CA ILE A 30 4.43 5.19 23.65
C ILE A 30 5.88 4.73 23.84
N PRO A 31 6.55 5.05 24.97
CA PRO A 31 7.91 4.62 25.21
C PRO A 31 8.03 3.09 25.20
N GLY A 32 8.99 2.58 24.44
CA GLY A 32 9.24 1.13 24.34
C GLY A 32 8.18 0.34 23.57
N ALA A 33 7.22 1.00 22.88
CA ALA A 33 6.13 0.33 22.15
C ALA A 33 6.62 -0.77 21.21
N ALA A 34 7.71 -0.55 20.47
CA ALA A 34 8.25 -1.55 19.55
C ALA A 34 8.74 -2.82 20.27
N MET A 35 9.36 -2.67 21.43
CA MET A 35 9.87 -3.80 22.24
C MET A 35 8.71 -4.56 22.91
N ILE A 36 7.80 -3.82 23.54
CA ILE A 36 6.59 -4.37 24.15
C ILE A 36 5.72 -5.03 23.06
N GLY A 37 5.59 -4.37 21.91
CA GLY A 37 4.81 -4.83 20.76
C GLY A 37 5.23 -6.20 20.25
N ARG A 38 6.53 -6.51 20.28
CA ARG A 38 7.02 -7.85 19.92
C ARG A 38 6.50 -8.94 20.86
N GLY A 39 6.53 -8.70 22.16
CA GLY A 39 5.96 -9.60 23.17
C GLY A 39 4.44 -9.72 23.03
N VAL A 40 3.75 -8.60 22.91
CA VAL A 40 2.29 -8.57 22.71
C VAL A 40 1.89 -9.34 21.45
N ARG A 41 2.60 -9.15 20.34
CA ARG A 41 2.36 -9.91 19.11
C ARG A 41 2.50 -11.40 19.30
N ALA A 42 3.58 -11.84 19.96
CA ALA A 42 3.83 -13.26 20.18
C ALA A 42 2.66 -13.95 20.94
N VAL A 43 2.05 -13.24 21.89
CA VAL A 43 0.93 -13.76 22.68
C VAL A 43 -0.41 -13.58 21.98
N SER A 44 -0.62 -12.43 21.30
CA SER A 44 -1.93 -12.07 20.73
C SER A 44 -2.17 -12.63 19.31
N ALA A 45 -1.12 -12.94 18.54
CA ALA A 45 -1.25 -13.38 17.16
C ALA A 45 -2.19 -14.59 16.97
N PRO A 46 -2.14 -15.64 17.83
CA PRO A 46 -3.05 -16.78 17.72
C PRO A 46 -4.53 -16.41 17.88
N VAL A 47 -4.83 -15.39 18.69
CA VAL A 47 -6.20 -14.91 18.95
C VAL A 47 -6.65 -13.93 17.86
N VAL A 48 -5.80 -12.96 17.52
CA VAL A 48 -6.10 -11.91 16.54
C VAL A 48 -6.44 -12.49 15.18
N LYS A 49 -5.78 -13.57 14.75
CA LYS A 49 -6.04 -14.22 13.46
C LYS A 49 -7.50 -14.69 13.29
N HIS A 50 -8.19 -15.03 14.38
CA HIS A 50 -9.59 -15.46 14.34
C HIS A 50 -10.58 -14.30 14.36
N MET A 51 -10.18 -13.13 14.89
CA MET A 51 -11.06 -11.96 15.02
C MET A 51 -10.92 -10.99 13.85
N THR A 52 -9.68 -10.79 13.38
CA THR A 52 -9.37 -9.79 12.34
C THR A 52 -8.16 -10.21 11.51
N SER A 53 -7.59 -9.30 10.72
CA SER A 53 -6.37 -9.59 9.97
C SER A 53 -5.20 -9.83 10.92
N PRO A 54 -4.45 -10.95 10.78
CA PRO A 54 -3.32 -11.28 11.64
C PRO A 54 -2.27 -10.18 11.77
N LYS A 55 -2.12 -9.34 10.74
CA LYS A 55 -1.16 -8.23 10.74
C LYS A 55 -1.40 -7.20 11.85
N TYR A 56 -2.64 -7.09 12.36
CA TYR A 56 -2.93 -6.15 13.46
C TYR A 56 -2.29 -6.55 14.79
N ALA A 57 -1.87 -7.81 14.97
CA ALA A 57 -1.05 -8.19 16.10
C ALA A 57 0.29 -7.45 16.17
N GLY A 58 0.81 -7.01 15.02
CA GLY A 58 2.07 -6.25 14.92
C GLY A 58 1.93 -4.73 15.01
N VAL A 59 0.76 -4.18 15.31
CA VAL A 59 0.52 -2.72 15.33
C VAL A 59 1.47 -1.98 16.27
N LEU A 60 1.68 -2.47 17.49
CA LEU A 60 2.60 -1.85 18.45
C LEU A 60 4.07 -1.98 18.02
N GLU A 61 4.46 -3.08 17.39
CA GLU A 61 5.84 -3.31 16.95
C GLU A 61 6.18 -2.46 15.71
N TYR A 62 5.30 -2.42 14.71
CA TYR A 62 5.55 -1.80 13.41
C TYR A 62 4.95 -0.39 13.29
N GLY A 63 3.99 -0.04 14.12
CA GLY A 63 3.31 1.25 14.07
C GLY A 63 4.10 2.44 14.63
N THR A 64 5.29 2.21 15.18
CA THR A 64 6.13 3.25 15.79
C THR A 64 6.85 4.15 14.80
N GLU A 65 6.91 3.75 13.53
CA GLU A 65 7.58 4.48 12.46
C GLU A 65 6.83 4.35 11.12
N THR A 66 7.01 5.31 10.24
CA THR A 66 6.32 5.37 8.92
C THR A 66 6.59 4.12 8.06
N ALA A 67 7.82 3.61 8.03
CA ALA A 67 8.16 2.42 7.24
C ALA A 67 7.43 1.15 7.72
N GLY A 68 7.39 0.96 9.04
CA GLY A 68 6.66 -0.17 9.65
C GLY A 68 5.15 -0.05 9.46
N ALA A 69 4.59 1.15 9.69
CA ALA A 69 3.18 1.44 9.47
C ALA A 69 2.76 1.25 8.01
N TYR A 70 3.62 1.64 7.06
CA TYR A 70 3.42 1.41 5.64
C TYR A 70 3.42 -0.10 5.31
N LEU A 71 4.36 -0.87 5.86
CA LEU A 71 4.39 -2.33 5.69
C LEU A 71 3.10 -2.97 6.26
N LEU A 72 2.65 -2.57 7.44
CA LEU A 72 1.36 -3.01 8.00
C LEU A 72 0.19 -2.69 7.06
N ARG A 73 0.19 -1.54 6.42
CA ARG A 73 -0.89 -1.12 5.54
C ARG A 73 -0.89 -1.86 4.21
N ARG A 74 0.26 -2.00 3.56
CA ARG A 74 0.40 -2.54 2.20
C ARG A 74 0.82 -4.00 2.15
N GLY A 75 1.51 -4.52 3.17
CA GLY A 75 1.90 -5.93 3.21
C GLY A 75 0.70 -6.87 3.16
N LEU A 76 0.76 -7.87 2.32
CA LEU A 76 -0.25 -8.93 2.26
C LEU A 76 -0.06 -9.89 3.44
N TYR A 77 1.18 -10.30 3.66
CA TYR A 77 1.65 -11.06 4.81
C TYR A 77 2.70 -10.25 5.58
N MET A 78 2.71 -10.42 6.88
CA MET A 78 3.77 -9.86 7.72
C MET A 78 4.86 -10.91 7.94
N PRO A 79 6.09 -10.51 8.33
CA PRO A 79 7.22 -11.45 8.43
C PRO A 79 6.96 -12.70 9.26
N TRP A 80 6.17 -12.57 10.32
CA TRP A 80 5.83 -13.72 11.18
C TRP A 80 4.77 -14.65 10.61
N GLU A 81 4.07 -14.25 9.56
CA GLU A 81 3.06 -15.04 8.87
C GLU A 81 3.65 -15.82 7.68
N LEU A 82 4.79 -15.36 7.17
CA LEU A 82 5.41 -15.96 5.97
C LEU A 82 5.79 -17.43 6.15
N PRO A 83 6.29 -17.91 7.31
CA PRO A 83 6.60 -19.32 7.50
C PRO A 83 5.39 -20.25 7.44
N ASP A 84 4.17 -19.72 7.56
CA ASP A 84 2.94 -20.50 7.39
C ASP A 84 2.59 -20.74 5.89
N VAL A 85 3.27 -20.04 4.98
CA VAL A 85 2.97 -20.03 3.54
C VAL A 85 4.15 -20.47 2.69
N LEU A 86 5.36 -20.15 3.12
CA LEU A 86 6.62 -20.41 2.42
C LEU A 86 7.54 -21.26 3.29
N ASP A 87 8.54 -21.89 2.67
CA ASP A 87 9.60 -22.56 3.41
C ASP A 87 10.28 -21.61 4.42
N PRO A 88 10.44 -21.99 5.69
CA PRO A 88 10.99 -21.13 6.74
C PRO A 88 12.43 -20.67 6.47
N ASP A 89 13.24 -21.49 5.81
CA ASP A 89 14.62 -21.13 5.47
C ASP A 89 14.65 -20.11 4.34
N LEU A 90 13.81 -20.29 3.34
CA LEU A 90 13.59 -19.30 2.27
C LEU A 90 13.11 -17.95 2.82
N VAL A 91 12.16 -17.98 3.78
CA VAL A 91 11.67 -16.76 4.44
C VAL A 91 12.81 -16.04 5.16
N ARG A 92 13.61 -16.75 5.92
CA ARG A 92 14.71 -16.19 6.70
C ARG A 92 15.78 -15.56 5.80
N GLU A 93 16.18 -16.29 4.76
CA GLU A 93 17.16 -15.81 3.79
C GLU A 93 16.63 -14.65 2.97
N GLY A 94 15.43 -14.78 2.40
CA GLY A 94 14.78 -13.72 1.61
C GLY A 94 14.55 -12.45 2.41
N TRP A 95 14.09 -12.54 3.67
CA TRP A 95 13.93 -11.37 4.54
C TRP A 95 15.25 -10.66 4.82
N ARG A 96 16.34 -11.44 5.04
CA ARG A 96 17.68 -10.89 5.26
C ARG A 96 18.24 -10.24 4.00
N ALA A 97 18.05 -10.87 2.83
CA ALA A 97 18.56 -10.36 1.56
C ALA A 97 17.78 -9.13 1.07
N LEU A 98 16.47 -9.17 1.14
CA LEU A 98 15.60 -8.10 0.64
C LEU A 98 15.53 -6.87 1.55
N GLN A 99 15.78 -7.02 2.85
CA GLN A 99 15.77 -5.93 3.84
C GLN A 99 14.64 -4.90 3.66
N PRO A 100 13.36 -5.31 3.53
CA PRO A 100 12.28 -4.43 3.08
C PRO A 100 12.11 -3.19 3.97
N LEU A 101 12.24 -3.32 5.29
CA LEU A 101 12.14 -2.16 6.20
C LEU A 101 13.27 -1.15 6.01
N VAL A 102 14.50 -1.62 5.69
CA VAL A 102 15.64 -0.72 5.42
C VAL A 102 15.36 0.11 4.17
N HIS A 103 14.85 -0.55 3.12
CA HIS A 103 14.51 0.14 1.87
C HIS A 103 13.33 1.10 2.04
N LEU A 104 12.28 0.71 2.77
CA LEU A 104 11.15 1.60 3.08
C LEU A 104 11.60 2.83 3.88
N ARG A 105 12.44 2.66 4.91
CA ARG A 105 13.03 3.79 5.66
C ARG A 105 13.83 4.71 4.75
N ARG A 106 14.66 4.14 3.89
CA ARG A 106 15.50 4.89 2.96
C ARG A 106 14.68 5.75 1.99
N THR A 107 13.54 5.23 1.52
CA THR A 107 12.64 5.96 0.62
C THR A 107 12.09 7.25 1.24
N ALA A 108 11.79 7.24 2.55
CA ALA A 108 11.16 8.36 3.24
C ALA A 108 12.10 9.18 4.14
N ARG A 109 13.40 8.81 4.21
CA ARG A 109 14.35 9.25 5.23
C ARG A 109 14.52 10.77 5.32
N ASP A 110 14.66 11.43 4.18
CA ASP A 110 15.04 12.85 4.13
C ASP A 110 13.82 13.78 4.02
N LEU A 111 12.61 13.20 4.11
CA LEU A 111 11.35 13.93 4.06
C LEU A 111 10.86 14.23 5.47
N GLN A 112 10.52 15.49 5.75
CA GLN A 112 10.01 15.93 7.05
C GLN A 112 8.48 15.94 7.11
N ASP A 113 7.84 16.15 5.99
CA ASP A 113 6.39 16.21 5.87
C ASP A 113 5.78 14.80 5.75
N ASP A 114 4.78 14.50 6.55
CA ASP A 114 4.14 13.18 6.60
C ASP A 114 3.42 12.83 5.30
N HIS A 115 2.79 13.81 4.63
CA HIS A 115 2.16 13.59 3.34
C HIS A 115 3.21 13.19 2.30
N LEU A 116 4.31 13.93 2.20
CA LEU A 116 5.40 13.63 1.27
C LEU A 116 6.08 12.30 1.57
N ARG A 117 6.21 11.90 2.84
CA ARG A 117 6.69 10.55 3.20
C ARG A 117 5.79 9.46 2.62
N VAL A 118 4.47 9.60 2.80
CA VAL A 118 3.51 8.63 2.25
C VAL A 118 3.49 8.70 0.72
N THR A 119 3.52 9.89 0.12
CA THR A 119 3.66 10.06 -1.34
C THR A 119 4.87 9.29 -1.88
N ALA A 120 6.04 9.46 -1.28
CA ALA A 120 7.25 8.77 -1.72
C ALA A 120 7.14 7.25 -1.61
N LEU A 121 6.57 6.74 -0.51
CA LEU A 121 6.36 5.32 -0.31
C LEU A 121 5.33 4.74 -1.29
N GLU A 122 4.18 5.39 -1.45
CA GLU A 122 3.15 4.94 -2.39
C GLU A 122 3.65 4.98 -3.84
N SER A 123 4.36 6.03 -4.23
CA SER A 123 4.93 6.16 -5.58
C SER A 123 6.03 5.13 -5.86
N ALA A 124 6.98 4.95 -4.94
CA ALA A 124 8.14 4.09 -5.16
C ALA A 124 7.82 2.60 -5.02
N TRP A 125 6.83 2.23 -4.20
CA TRP A 125 6.56 0.83 -3.87
C TRP A 125 5.26 0.32 -4.48
N TYR A 126 4.14 0.99 -4.24
CA TYR A 126 2.85 0.54 -4.74
C TYR A 126 2.63 0.94 -6.21
N MET A 127 2.73 2.23 -6.52
CA MET A 127 2.50 2.71 -7.89
C MET A 127 3.50 2.09 -8.88
N ARG A 128 4.80 2.24 -8.62
CA ARG A 128 5.84 1.76 -9.53
C ARG A 128 5.82 0.24 -9.71
N ASN A 129 5.73 -0.52 -8.61
CA ASN A 129 5.92 -1.97 -8.66
C ASN A 129 4.64 -2.75 -8.93
N GLN A 130 3.48 -2.13 -8.75
CA GLN A 130 2.19 -2.77 -9.00
C GLN A 130 1.38 -2.01 -10.03
N LEU A 131 0.91 -0.80 -9.75
CA LEU A 131 -0.06 -0.14 -10.62
C LEU A 131 0.46 0.12 -12.03
N LEU A 132 1.65 0.66 -12.19
CA LEU A 132 2.23 0.93 -13.50
C LEU A 132 2.56 -0.37 -14.24
N ARG A 133 3.13 -1.35 -13.53
CA ARG A 133 3.45 -2.65 -14.11
C ARG A 133 2.21 -3.41 -14.54
N ASP A 134 1.19 -3.47 -13.70
CA ASP A 134 -0.07 -4.15 -14.02
C ASP A 134 -0.80 -3.44 -15.17
N THR A 135 -0.78 -2.10 -15.18
CA THR A 135 -1.33 -1.30 -16.29
C THR A 135 -0.62 -1.63 -17.60
N ASP A 136 0.71 -1.64 -17.61
CA ASP A 136 1.50 -1.92 -18.80
C ASP A 136 1.25 -3.34 -19.34
N TRP A 137 1.35 -4.35 -18.50
CA TRP A 137 1.13 -5.74 -18.90
C TRP A 137 -0.28 -6.00 -19.45
N ALA A 138 -1.28 -5.54 -18.69
CA ALA A 138 -2.67 -5.79 -19.06
C ALA A 138 -3.05 -5.07 -20.35
N SER A 139 -2.59 -3.84 -20.54
CA SER A 139 -2.91 -3.07 -21.75
C SER A 139 -2.12 -3.57 -22.96
N MET A 140 -0.84 -3.87 -22.79
CA MET A 140 0.01 -4.36 -23.88
C MET A 140 -0.38 -5.76 -24.36
N ALA A 141 -0.94 -6.60 -23.49
CA ALA A 141 -1.55 -7.88 -23.89
C ALA A 141 -2.67 -7.71 -24.93
N HIS A 142 -3.25 -6.50 -25.01
CA HIS A 142 -4.28 -6.13 -25.98
C HIS A 142 -3.81 -5.07 -26.98
N SER A 143 -2.48 -4.87 -27.12
CA SER A 143 -1.87 -3.87 -28.01
C SER A 143 -2.39 -2.43 -27.75
N LEU A 144 -2.71 -2.12 -26.50
CA LEU A 144 -3.21 -0.82 -26.09
C LEU A 144 -2.14 -0.08 -25.27
N GLU A 145 -1.63 1.03 -25.80
CA GLU A 145 -0.76 1.93 -25.05
C GLU A 145 -1.58 2.77 -24.05
N VAL A 146 -1.21 2.72 -22.78
CA VAL A 146 -1.79 3.55 -21.72
C VAL A 146 -0.77 4.58 -21.24
N ARG A 147 -1.14 5.85 -21.33
CA ARG A 147 -0.33 6.98 -20.83
C ARG A 147 -0.84 7.44 -19.49
N THR A 148 0.09 7.83 -18.61
CA THR A 148 -0.15 8.23 -17.22
C THR A 148 0.37 9.66 -16.99
N PRO A 149 -0.34 10.71 -17.42
CA PRO A 149 0.14 12.10 -17.36
C PRO A 149 0.48 12.60 -15.97
N LEU A 150 -0.10 12.01 -14.93
CA LEU A 150 0.17 12.39 -13.54
C LEU A 150 1.43 11.71 -12.97
N VAL A 151 2.05 10.79 -13.72
CA VAL A 151 3.35 10.17 -13.39
C VAL A 151 4.42 10.89 -14.21
N ASP A 152 4.61 12.17 -13.91
CA ASP A 152 5.57 13.03 -14.59
C ASP A 152 6.51 13.67 -13.57
N TRP A 153 7.83 13.62 -13.87
CA TRP A 153 8.84 14.15 -12.97
C TRP A 153 8.75 15.68 -12.81
N THR A 154 8.50 16.38 -13.89
CA THR A 154 8.37 17.84 -13.88
C THR A 154 7.13 18.26 -13.08
N LEU A 155 6.02 17.53 -13.27
CA LEU A 155 4.82 17.74 -12.47
C LEU A 155 5.11 17.53 -10.98
N LEU A 156 5.77 16.42 -10.60
CA LEU A 156 6.14 16.15 -9.22
C LEU A 156 7.00 17.25 -8.62
N GLN A 157 8.02 17.71 -9.34
CA GLN A 157 8.90 18.80 -8.88
C GLN A 157 8.15 20.11 -8.61
N ASN A 158 7.17 20.42 -9.44
CA ASN A 158 6.37 21.64 -9.29
C ASN A 158 5.28 21.52 -8.22
N VAL A 159 4.69 20.33 -8.06
CA VAL A 159 3.57 20.09 -7.13
C VAL A 159 4.05 19.81 -5.70
N ALA A 160 5.18 19.15 -5.51
CA ALA A 160 5.67 18.78 -4.18
C ALA A 160 5.84 19.98 -3.22
N PRO A 161 6.41 21.15 -3.62
CA PRO A 161 6.45 22.33 -2.77
C PRO A 161 5.04 22.86 -2.43
N LEU A 162 4.11 22.81 -3.37
CA LEU A 162 2.73 23.26 -3.16
C LEU A 162 1.99 22.35 -2.18
N ILE A 163 2.16 21.03 -2.27
CA ILE A 163 1.60 20.06 -1.32
C ILE A 163 2.08 20.41 0.10
N ARG A 164 3.38 20.64 0.26
CA ARG A 164 3.98 20.97 1.56
C ARG A 164 3.40 22.26 2.17
N HIS A 165 3.14 23.28 1.37
CA HIS A 165 2.72 24.59 1.85
C HIS A 165 1.20 24.79 1.88
N HIS A 166 0.46 24.12 1.00
CA HIS A 166 -0.96 24.35 0.78
C HIS A 166 -1.84 23.11 0.99
N HIS A 167 -1.24 21.96 1.32
CA HIS A 167 -1.97 20.70 1.51
C HIS A 167 -2.93 20.36 0.35
N LEU A 168 -2.42 20.50 -0.88
CA LEU A 168 -3.22 20.24 -2.09
C LEU A 168 -3.89 18.87 -2.04
N THR A 169 -5.13 18.85 -2.48
CA THR A 169 -6.00 17.68 -2.52
C THR A 169 -6.38 17.32 -3.96
N LYS A 170 -7.01 16.16 -4.13
CA LYS A 170 -7.63 15.79 -5.42
C LYS A 170 -8.70 16.77 -5.88
N ASP A 171 -9.42 17.39 -4.97
CA ASP A 171 -10.45 18.37 -5.28
C ASP A 171 -9.81 19.63 -5.89
N ASP A 172 -8.69 20.08 -5.32
CA ASP A 172 -7.91 21.19 -5.86
C ASP A 172 -7.44 20.88 -7.28
N MET A 173 -6.87 19.70 -7.51
CA MET A 173 -6.46 19.26 -8.85
C MET A 173 -7.65 19.24 -9.82
N ALA A 174 -8.79 18.71 -9.39
CA ALA A 174 -9.96 18.58 -10.26
C ALA A 174 -10.58 19.92 -10.65
N ARG A 175 -10.29 20.99 -9.90
CA ARG A 175 -10.73 22.38 -10.17
C ARG A 175 -9.74 23.21 -10.99
N THR A 176 -8.57 22.65 -11.35
CA THR A 176 -7.55 23.38 -12.13
C THR A 176 -7.86 23.58 -13.62
N PRO A 177 -8.66 22.73 -14.33
CA PRO A 177 -8.93 22.94 -15.74
C PRO A 177 -9.61 24.29 -15.99
N SER A 178 -9.16 25.01 -17.04
CA SER A 178 -9.75 26.30 -17.45
C SER A 178 -11.22 26.15 -17.86
N VAL A 179 -11.58 24.99 -18.41
CA VAL A 179 -12.98 24.60 -18.59
C VAL A 179 -13.33 23.70 -17.42
N GLY A 180 -14.15 24.21 -16.50
CA GLY A 180 -14.52 23.50 -15.26
C GLY A 180 -15.16 22.14 -15.54
N LEU A 181 -14.84 21.16 -14.70
CA LEU A 181 -15.51 19.87 -14.73
C LEU A 181 -16.96 20.03 -14.23
N PRO A 182 -17.91 19.21 -14.75
CA PRO A 182 -19.27 19.18 -14.21
C PRO A 182 -19.28 18.88 -12.71
N GLU A 183 -20.09 19.59 -11.93
CA GLU A 183 -20.17 19.43 -10.48
C GLU A 183 -20.53 18.00 -10.07
N THR A 184 -21.31 17.30 -10.89
CA THR A 184 -21.65 15.88 -10.70
C THR A 184 -20.42 14.95 -10.72
N LEU A 185 -19.32 15.34 -11.37
CA LEU A 185 -18.05 14.60 -11.34
C LEU A 185 -17.22 14.93 -10.09
N LEU A 186 -17.25 16.21 -9.69
CA LEU A 186 -16.50 16.69 -8.52
C LEU A 186 -17.07 16.12 -7.21
N THR A 187 -18.40 16.04 -7.11
CA THR A 187 -19.10 15.56 -5.90
C THR A 187 -19.37 14.05 -5.91
N ARG A 188 -18.99 13.35 -6.98
CA ARG A 188 -19.25 11.91 -7.12
C ARG A 188 -18.57 11.11 -6.01
N PRO A 189 -19.30 10.27 -5.26
CA PRO A 189 -18.70 9.36 -4.29
C PRO A 189 -17.65 8.46 -4.96
N LYS A 190 -16.51 8.27 -4.30
CA LYS A 190 -15.46 7.39 -4.79
C LYS A 190 -15.99 5.95 -4.81
N SER A 191 -16.23 5.38 -5.99
CA SER A 191 -16.53 3.98 -6.16
C SER A 191 -15.26 3.21 -6.46
N GLY A 192 -14.96 2.17 -5.66
CA GLY A 192 -13.85 1.27 -5.95
C GLY A 192 -14.10 0.45 -7.22
N PHE A 193 -13.03 0.10 -7.91
CA PHE A 193 -13.06 -0.90 -8.97
C PHE A 193 -13.19 -2.28 -8.29
N THR A 194 -14.41 -2.79 -8.20
CA THR A 194 -14.66 -4.12 -7.64
C THR A 194 -14.76 -5.13 -8.79
N ILE A 195 -13.61 -5.68 -9.18
CA ILE A 195 -13.60 -6.85 -10.06
C ILE A 195 -13.61 -8.08 -9.13
N PRO A 196 -14.52 -9.05 -9.31
CA PRO A 196 -14.59 -10.24 -8.46
C PRO A 196 -13.48 -11.25 -8.81
N VAL A 197 -12.25 -10.77 -8.95
CA VAL A 197 -11.08 -11.59 -9.30
C VAL A 197 -10.90 -12.74 -8.33
N ARG A 198 -11.09 -12.47 -7.02
CA ARG A 198 -11.00 -13.51 -6.00
C ARG A 198 -11.98 -14.64 -6.25
N ASP A 199 -13.23 -14.29 -6.55
CA ASP A 199 -14.28 -15.27 -6.73
C ASP A 199 -14.05 -16.11 -7.99
N TRP A 200 -13.60 -15.48 -9.08
CA TRP A 200 -13.26 -16.19 -10.30
C TRP A 200 -12.07 -17.13 -10.14
N LEU A 201 -10.97 -16.64 -9.52
CA LEU A 201 -9.73 -17.40 -9.40
C LEU A 201 -9.79 -18.51 -8.35
N LEU A 202 -10.67 -18.38 -7.37
CA LEU A 202 -10.85 -19.37 -6.31
C LEU A 202 -12.08 -20.27 -6.53
N ALA A 203 -12.80 -20.10 -7.63
CA ALA A 203 -13.96 -20.95 -7.96
C ALA A 203 -13.59 -22.44 -7.95
N ASP A 204 -12.42 -22.78 -8.47
CA ASP A 204 -11.90 -24.14 -8.55
C ASP A 204 -11.06 -24.57 -7.32
N ARG A 205 -10.85 -23.67 -6.38
CA ARG A 205 -10.00 -23.87 -5.18
C ARG A 205 -10.73 -23.40 -3.90
N PRO A 206 -11.80 -24.10 -3.49
CA PRO A 206 -12.58 -23.71 -2.31
C PRO A 206 -11.75 -23.72 -1.00
N ASP A 207 -10.70 -24.56 -0.93
CA ASP A 207 -9.75 -24.61 0.18
C ASP A 207 -9.01 -23.27 0.42
N LEU A 208 -8.83 -22.46 -0.62
CA LEU A 208 -8.19 -21.14 -0.55
C LEU A 208 -9.19 -20.00 -0.39
N SER A 209 -10.48 -20.24 -0.57
CA SER A 209 -11.54 -19.22 -0.52
C SER A 209 -11.76 -18.63 0.88
N GLU A 210 -11.45 -19.38 1.94
CA GLU A 210 -11.56 -18.93 3.32
C GLU A 210 -10.50 -17.89 3.72
N ALA A 211 -9.39 -17.82 2.96
CA ALA A 211 -8.33 -16.87 3.24
C ALA A 211 -8.79 -15.42 2.97
N ARG A 212 -8.55 -14.53 3.93
CA ARG A 212 -8.98 -13.13 3.86
C ARG A 212 -8.26 -12.36 2.74
N GLY A 213 -9.01 -11.57 1.99
CA GLY A 213 -8.49 -10.71 0.92
C GLY A 213 -7.82 -11.53 -0.18
N TYR A 214 -6.64 -11.11 -0.63
CA TYR A 214 -5.88 -11.77 -1.71
C TYR A 214 -4.90 -12.85 -1.21
N ARG A 215 -4.96 -13.28 0.05
CA ARG A 215 -4.05 -14.27 0.62
C ARG A 215 -4.21 -15.65 -0.04
N GLY A 216 -5.44 -16.09 -0.25
CA GLY A 216 -5.72 -17.32 -0.99
C GLY A 216 -5.20 -17.28 -2.42
N TRP A 217 -5.39 -16.15 -3.09
CA TRP A 217 -4.84 -15.92 -4.42
C TRP A 217 -3.31 -15.98 -4.45
N ALA A 218 -2.63 -15.30 -3.52
CA ALA A 218 -1.18 -15.33 -3.46
C ALA A 218 -0.63 -16.75 -3.24
N ARG A 219 -1.31 -17.54 -2.40
CA ARG A 219 -0.96 -18.95 -2.20
C ARG A 219 -1.19 -19.78 -3.46
N TYR A 220 -2.32 -19.60 -4.13
CA TYR A 220 -2.59 -20.28 -5.40
C TYR A 220 -1.49 -20.02 -6.43
N ILE A 221 -1.09 -18.73 -6.60
CA ILE A 221 -0.01 -18.37 -7.52
C ILE A 221 1.32 -19.03 -7.09
N TYR A 222 1.66 -18.97 -5.82
CA TYR A 222 2.88 -19.58 -5.32
C TYR A 222 2.92 -21.09 -5.63
N ASP A 223 1.83 -21.82 -5.35
CA ASP A 223 1.72 -23.26 -5.60
C ASP A 223 1.85 -23.63 -7.09
N GLN A 224 1.60 -22.70 -8.03
CA GLN A 224 1.76 -22.96 -9.48
C GLN A 224 3.21 -22.84 -9.95
N PHE A 225 4.07 -22.13 -9.22
CA PHE A 225 5.44 -21.81 -9.63
C PHE A 225 6.52 -22.32 -8.67
N SER A 226 6.15 -23.04 -7.64
CA SER A 226 7.05 -23.64 -6.62
C SER A 226 7.40 -25.09 -6.91
#